data_6df5791b39fb3a25f97e1e4ce2e97c83
#
_entry.id   6df5791b39fb3a25f97e1e4ce2e97c83
#
_cell.length_a   1.000
_cell.length_b   1.000
_cell.length_c   1.000
_cell.angle_alpha   90.00
_cell.angle_beta   90.00
_cell.angle_gamma   90.00
#
_symmetry.space_group_name_H-M   'P 1'
#
loop_
_entity.id
_entity.type
_entity.pdbx_description
1 polymer ?
#
loop_
_entity_poly.entity_id
_entity_poly.type
_entity_poly.pdbx_seq_one_letter_code
_entity_poly.pdbx_strand_id
1 'polypeptide(L)'
;MSSLTIELAGLELHGHHGATDEERREGQRFLFDVELTADATAAQTDDLEDTVDYREVVTAVREVSDARAYTLLEALAAATAETLLARFPVERVRVRVRKPDVRLDAPVEHSAVTVERER
;
A
#
# COMPACT_ATOMS: atom_id res chain seq x y z
N MET A 1 -21.85 -14.89 -5.33
CA MET A 1 -21.55 -14.03 -4.19
C MET A 1 -21.04 -12.69 -4.67
N SER A 2 -21.43 -11.63 -3.99
CA SER A 2 -21.00 -10.28 -4.37
C SER A 2 -19.74 -9.88 -3.61
N SER A 3 -18.86 -9.18 -4.30
CA SER A 3 -17.70 -8.55 -3.66
C SER A 3 -17.68 -7.07 -4.03
N LEU A 4 -16.92 -6.31 -3.28
CA LEU A 4 -16.66 -4.91 -3.59
C LEU A 4 -15.18 -4.62 -3.42
N THR A 5 -14.72 -3.55 -4.03
CA THR A 5 -13.33 -3.11 -3.93
C THR A 5 -13.30 -1.75 -3.24
N ILE A 6 -12.45 -1.65 -2.24
CA ILE A 6 -12.15 -0.39 -1.57
C ILE A 6 -10.78 0.04 -2.05
N GLU A 7 -10.66 1.27 -2.50
CA GLU A 7 -9.41 1.79 -3.05
C GLU A 7 -8.95 3.04 -2.32
N LEU A 8 -7.66 3.07 -2.04
CA LEU A 8 -6.95 4.28 -1.63
C LEU A 8 -5.93 4.57 -2.73
N ALA A 9 -6.09 5.68 -3.42
CA ALA A 9 -5.23 6.05 -4.54
C ALA A 9 -4.34 7.23 -4.15
N GLY A 10 -3.04 7.07 -4.39
CA GLY A 10 -2.09 8.15 -4.17
C GLY A 10 -1.88 8.53 -2.71
N LEU A 11 -1.91 7.55 -1.80
CA LEU A 11 -1.56 7.81 -0.41
C LEU A 11 -0.07 8.17 -0.34
N GLU A 12 0.20 9.41 0.04
CA GLU A 12 1.57 9.91 0.09
C GLU A 12 2.15 9.76 1.49
N LEU A 13 3.28 9.07 1.58
CA LEU A 13 4.03 8.91 2.83
C LEU A 13 5.50 9.20 2.55
N HIS A 14 6.15 9.92 3.47
CA HIS A 14 7.59 10.08 3.44
C HIS A 14 8.23 8.82 4.03
N GLY A 15 9.22 8.25 3.36
CA GLY A 15 9.91 7.06 3.83
C GLY A 15 11.39 7.07 3.46
N HIS A 16 12.14 6.18 4.10
CA HIS A 16 13.57 6.05 3.91
C HIS A 16 13.88 4.73 3.20
N HIS A 17 13.23 4.53 2.05
CA HIS A 17 13.37 3.30 1.27
C HIS A 17 14.16 3.57 -0.01
N GLY A 18 15.03 2.64 -0.37
CA GLY A 18 15.79 2.77 -1.59
C GLY A 18 16.96 1.81 -1.67
N ALA A 19 17.44 1.59 -2.88
CA ALA A 19 18.54 0.66 -3.14
C ALA A 19 19.90 1.21 -2.70
N THR A 20 20.05 2.53 -2.58
CA THR A 20 21.31 3.15 -2.22
C THR A 20 21.29 3.65 -0.77
N ASP A 21 22.47 3.74 -0.16
CA ASP A 21 22.60 4.30 1.19
C ASP A 21 22.13 5.75 1.23
N GLU A 22 22.37 6.52 0.18
CA GLU A 22 21.95 7.91 0.08
C GLU A 22 20.43 8.02 0.10
N GLU A 23 19.71 7.21 -0.69
CA GLU A 23 18.25 7.20 -0.71
C GLU A 23 17.68 6.87 0.67
N ARG A 24 18.26 5.87 1.36
CA ARG A 24 17.79 5.47 2.69
C ARG A 24 18.09 6.52 3.74
N ARG A 25 19.16 7.27 3.59
CA ARG A 25 19.53 8.32 4.54
C ARG A 25 18.66 9.56 4.38
N GLU A 26 18.48 10.02 3.16
CA GLU A 26 17.76 11.26 2.87
C GLU A 26 16.25 11.10 2.94
N GLY A 27 15.74 9.97 2.48
CA GLY A 27 14.30 9.75 2.37
C GLY A 27 13.67 10.49 1.21
N GLN A 28 12.45 10.11 0.88
CA GLN A 28 11.69 10.73 -0.20
C GLN A 28 10.22 10.39 -0.01
N ARG A 29 9.36 10.99 -0.81
CA ARG A 29 7.94 10.62 -0.80
C ARG A 29 7.71 9.36 -1.63
N PHE A 30 6.76 8.56 -1.16
CA PHE A 30 6.27 7.37 -1.84
C PHE A 30 4.77 7.48 -1.97
N LEU A 31 4.23 7.00 -3.06
CA LEU A 31 2.79 6.97 -3.29
C LEU A 31 2.32 5.52 -3.25
N PHE A 32 1.35 5.26 -2.39
CA PHE A 32 0.77 3.92 -2.24
C PHE A 32 -0.62 3.92 -2.85
N ASP A 33 -0.88 2.96 -3.72
CA ASP A 33 -2.21 2.68 -4.24
C ASP A 33 -2.62 1.32 -3.69
N VAL A 34 -3.70 1.27 -2.95
CA VAL A 34 -4.15 0.07 -2.25
C VAL A 34 -5.55 -0.27 -2.70
N GLU A 35 -5.76 -1.54 -3.10
CA GLU A 35 -7.08 -2.07 -3.41
C GLU A 35 -7.35 -3.25 -2.50
N LEU A 36 -8.50 -3.24 -1.85
CA LEU A 36 -8.95 -4.30 -0.95
C LEU A 36 -10.25 -4.86 -1.50
N THR A 37 -10.28 -6.17 -1.73
CA THR A 37 -11.50 -6.85 -2.16
C THR A 37 -12.16 -7.52 -0.96
N ALA A 38 -13.39 -7.15 -0.68
CA ALA A 38 -14.15 -7.63 0.46
C ALA A 38 -15.54 -8.08 0.01
N ASP A 39 -16.29 -8.75 0.89
CA ASP A 39 -17.67 -9.06 0.59
C ASP A 39 -18.52 -7.76 0.57
N ALA A 40 -19.68 -7.83 -0.01
CA ALA A 40 -20.51 -6.65 -0.25
C ALA A 40 -21.55 -6.39 0.86
N THR A 41 -21.39 -6.99 2.03
CA THR A 41 -22.37 -6.87 3.13
C THR A 41 -22.65 -5.42 3.48
N ALA A 42 -21.60 -4.61 3.61
CA ALA A 42 -21.76 -3.20 3.98
C ALA A 42 -22.56 -2.39 2.97
N ALA A 43 -22.59 -2.80 1.71
CA ALA A 43 -23.38 -2.14 0.67
C ALA A 43 -24.89 -2.28 0.93
N GLN A 44 -25.28 -3.32 1.66
CA GLN A 44 -26.67 -3.56 2.01
C GLN A 44 -27.04 -2.99 3.38
N THR A 45 -26.12 -3.10 4.35
CA THR A 45 -26.39 -2.71 5.74
C THR A 45 -26.16 -1.25 6.03
N ASP A 46 -25.25 -0.62 5.27
CA ASP A 46 -24.78 0.75 5.52
C ASP A 46 -24.22 0.91 6.95
N ASP A 47 -23.60 -0.15 7.46
CA ASP A 47 -23.02 -0.18 8.79
C ASP A 47 -21.50 -0.23 8.70
N LEU A 48 -20.83 0.72 9.37
CA LEU A 48 -19.37 0.81 9.39
C LEU A 48 -18.73 -0.48 9.94
N GLU A 49 -19.38 -1.18 10.84
CA GLU A 49 -18.86 -2.42 11.40
C GLU A 49 -18.80 -3.57 10.37
N ASP A 50 -19.57 -3.48 9.30
CA ASP A 50 -19.63 -4.50 8.26
C ASP A 50 -18.63 -4.25 7.13
N THR A 51 -17.77 -3.26 7.26
CA THR A 51 -16.81 -2.90 6.23
C THR A 51 -15.40 -2.74 6.81
N VAL A 52 -14.45 -2.52 5.92
CA VAL A 52 -13.11 -2.11 6.31
C VAL A 52 -13.08 -0.59 6.38
N ASP A 53 -12.70 -0.06 7.53
CA ASP A 53 -12.52 1.38 7.69
C ASP A 53 -11.18 1.77 7.07
N TYR A 54 -11.20 2.44 5.93
CA TYR A 54 -9.97 2.80 5.22
C TYR A 54 -9.07 3.78 6.00
N ARG A 55 -9.58 4.45 7.04
CA ARG A 55 -8.74 5.25 7.94
C ARG A 55 -7.77 4.36 8.70
N GLU A 56 -8.21 3.16 9.09
CA GLU A 56 -7.36 2.17 9.74
C GLU A 56 -6.35 1.56 8.76
N VAL A 57 -6.73 1.45 7.49
CA VAL A 57 -5.83 0.99 6.45
C VAL A 57 -4.67 1.96 6.28
N VAL A 58 -4.95 3.27 6.26
CA VAL A 58 -3.90 4.31 6.19
C VAL A 58 -2.92 4.15 7.35
N THR A 59 -3.44 3.97 8.56
CA THR A 59 -2.60 3.78 9.75
C THR A 59 -1.70 2.55 9.61
N ALA A 60 -2.27 1.44 9.14
CA ALA A 60 -1.51 0.20 8.96
C ALA A 60 -0.40 0.34 7.92
N VAL A 61 -0.69 1.00 6.79
CA VAL A 61 0.32 1.24 5.75
C VAL A 61 1.45 2.11 6.29
N ARG A 62 1.10 3.16 7.03
CA ARG A 62 2.09 4.05 7.65
C ARG A 62 2.98 3.28 8.63
N GLU A 63 2.41 2.42 9.45
CA GLU A 63 3.18 1.60 10.38
C GLU A 63 4.19 0.71 9.68
N VAL A 64 3.79 0.07 8.58
CA VAL A 64 4.71 -0.77 7.80
C VAL A 64 5.85 0.06 7.24
N SER A 65 5.54 1.21 6.66
CA SER A 65 6.54 2.08 6.05
C SER A 65 7.51 2.64 7.10
N ASP A 66 6.99 3.01 8.27
CA ASP A 66 7.82 3.59 9.34
C ASP A 66 8.63 2.57 10.13
N ALA A 67 8.29 1.28 10.01
CA ALA A 67 8.93 0.24 10.81
C ALA A 67 10.41 0.02 10.46
N ARG A 68 10.80 0.28 9.22
CA ARG A 68 12.19 0.12 8.78
C ARG A 68 12.41 0.78 7.41
N ALA A 69 13.69 0.93 7.05
CA ALA A 69 14.08 1.34 5.71
C ALA A 69 14.20 0.10 4.82
N TYR A 70 13.31 -0.02 3.84
CA TYR A 70 13.34 -1.13 2.88
C TYR A 70 14.31 -0.79 1.74
N THR A 71 15.11 -1.77 1.35
CA THR A 71 16.02 -1.62 0.22
C THR A 71 15.27 -1.66 -1.10
N LEU A 72 14.24 -2.51 -1.19
CA LEU A 72 13.49 -2.74 -2.42
C LEU A 72 12.02 -2.38 -2.24
N LEU A 73 11.43 -1.77 -3.27
CA LEU A 73 9.98 -1.52 -3.31
C LEU A 73 9.20 -2.83 -3.27
N GLU A 74 9.75 -3.89 -3.83
CA GLU A 74 9.16 -5.24 -3.80
C GLU A 74 8.92 -5.69 -2.37
N ALA A 75 9.91 -5.53 -1.51
CA ALA A 75 9.80 -5.93 -0.10
C ALA A 75 8.82 -5.04 0.67
N LEU A 76 8.84 -3.74 0.40
CA LEU A 76 7.91 -2.79 1.01
C LEU A 76 6.47 -3.11 0.60
N ALA A 77 6.23 -3.32 -0.69
CA ALA A 77 4.90 -3.63 -1.20
C ALA A 77 4.39 -4.97 -0.67
N ALA A 78 5.26 -5.99 -0.62
CA ALA A 78 4.90 -7.30 -0.08
C ALA A 78 4.55 -7.22 1.41
N ALA A 79 5.37 -6.54 2.20
CA ALA A 79 5.11 -6.37 3.64
C ALA A 79 3.79 -5.64 3.87
N THR A 80 3.50 -4.62 3.07
CA THR A 80 2.25 -3.87 3.15
C THR A 80 1.06 -4.77 2.82
N ALA A 81 1.11 -5.50 1.71
CA ALA A 81 0.03 -6.38 1.29
C ALA A 81 -0.24 -7.48 2.33
N GLU A 82 0.81 -8.10 2.82
CA GLU A 82 0.69 -9.17 3.82
C GLU A 82 0.11 -8.67 5.14
N THR A 83 0.53 -7.49 5.58
CA THR A 83 0.00 -6.88 6.79
C THR A 83 -1.49 -6.57 6.67
N LEU A 84 -1.90 -6.00 5.53
CA LEU A 84 -3.30 -5.67 5.29
C LEU A 84 -4.16 -6.92 5.21
N LEU A 85 -3.68 -7.96 4.55
CA LEU A 85 -4.40 -9.22 4.45
C LEU A 85 -4.57 -9.89 5.83
N ALA A 86 -3.56 -9.76 6.70
CA ALA A 86 -3.62 -10.33 8.05
C ALA A 86 -4.53 -9.55 9.00
N ARG A 87 -4.57 -8.23 8.86
CA ARG A 87 -5.29 -7.36 9.81
C ARG A 87 -6.75 -7.11 9.46
N PHE A 88 -7.12 -7.23 8.20
CA PHE A 88 -8.45 -6.86 7.75
C PHE A 88 -9.20 -8.05 7.15
N PRO A 89 -10.53 -8.11 7.27
CA PRO A 89 -11.34 -9.21 6.75
C PRO A 89 -11.57 -9.06 5.24
N VAL A 90 -10.51 -9.17 4.47
CA VAL A 90 -10.55 -9.01 3.02
C VAL A 90 -10.05 -10.29 2.34
N GLU A 91 -10.49 -10.51 1.11
CA GLU A 91 -10.15 -11.70 0.34
C GLU A 91 -8.89 -11.51 -0.47
N ARG A 92 -8.65 -10.27 -0.92
CA ARG A 92 -7.51 -9.92 -1.77
C ARG A 92 -7.03 -8.53 -1.45
N VAL A 93 -5.72 -8.36 -1.53
CA VAL A 93 -5.07 -7.06 -1.38
C VAL A 93 -4.14 -6.86 -2.57
N ARG A 94 -4.22 -5.68 -3.20
CA ARG A 94 -3.29 -5.27 -4.24
C ARG A 94 -2.66 -3.98 -3.77
N VAL A 95 -1.33 -3.95 -3.72
CA VAL A 95 -0.56 -2.77 -3.30
C VAL A 95 0.40 -2.39 -4.42
N ARG A 96 0.33 -1.14 -4.84
CA ARG A 96 1.26 -0.56 -5.78
C ARG A 96 2.01 0.55 -5.08
N VAL A 97 3.34 0.46 -5.04
CA VAL A 97 4.19 1.49 -4.46
C VAL A 97 4.93 2.19 -5.58
N ARG A 98 4.81 3.52 -5.64
CA ARG A 98 5.46 4.35 -6.65
C ARG A 98 6.52 5.25 -6.04
N LYS A 99 7.61 5.45 -6.76
CA LYS A 99 8.60 6.48 -6.48
C LYS A 99 8.39 7.61 -7.50
N PRO A 100 7.63 8.65 -7.16
CA PRO A 100 7.33 9.71 -8.12
C PRO A 100 8.54 10.57 -8.48
N ASP A 101 9.52 10.63 -7.60
CA ASP A 101 10.69 11.49 -7.77
C ASP A 101 11.96 10.70 -8.13
N VAL A 102 11.80 9.48 -8.68
CA VAL A 102 12.93 8.65 -9.07
C VAL A 102 13.76 9.36 -10.15
N ARG A 103 15.08 9.26 -10.00
CA ARG A 103 16.02 9.82 -10.98
C ARG A 103 16.81 8.70 -11.61
N LEU A 104 16.71 8.61 -12.93
CA LEU A 104 17.38 7.60 -13.72
C LEU A 104 18.17 8.28 -14.85
N ASP A 105 18.84 7.48 -15.65
CA ASP A 105 19.65 7.98 -16.75
C ASP A 105 18.81 8.61 -17.89
N ALA A 106 17.54 8.35 -17.90
CA ALA A 106 16.58 8.97 -18.83
C ALA A 106 15.34 9.38 -18.05
N PRO A 107 14.58 10.38 -18.54
CA PRO A 107 13.36 10.82 -17.86
C PRO A 107 12.32 9.70 -17.80
N VAL A 108 11.74 9.50 -16.62
CA VAL A 108 10.59 8.62 -16.38
C VAL A 108 9.62 9.35 -15.47
N GLU A 109 8.35 9.07 -15.59
CA GLU A 109 7.35 9.68 -14.70
C GLU A 109 7.49 9.16 -13.27
N HIS A 110 7.65 7.86 -13.13
CA HIS A 110 7.85 7.20 -11.84
C HIS A 110 8.37 5.78 -12.08
N SER A 111 8.83 5.14 -11.02
CA SER A 111 8.99 3.69 -11.00
C SER A 111 7.96 3.13 -10.03
N ALA A 112 7.52 1.91 -10.25
CA ALA A 112 6.50 1.30 -9.41
C ALA A 112 6.65 -0.22 -9.34
N VAL A 113 6.19 -0.79 -8.24
CA VAL A 113 6.08 -2.23 -8.05
C VAL A 113 4.67 -2.52 -7.53
N THR A 114 4.04 -3.54 -8.07
CA THR A 114 2.72 -3.99 -7.63
C THR A 114 2.82 -5.41 -7.11
N VAL A 115 2.21 -5.65 -5.96
CA VAL A 115 2.13 -6.96 -5.32
C VAL A 115 0.67 -7.27 -5.01
N GLU A 116 0.26 -8.50 -5.29
CA GLU A 116 -1.07 -8.99 -4.92
C GLU A 116 -0.93 -10.16 -3.97
N ARG A 117 -1.87 -10.24 -3.01
CA ARG A 117 -1.97 -11.36 -2.08
C ARG A 117 -3.44 -11.73 -1.92
N GLU A 118 -3.69 -13.02 -1.89
CA GLU A 118 -5.03 -13.57 -1.67
C GLU A 118 -5.02 -14.43 -0.40
N ARG A 119 -6.17 -14.45 0.25
CA ARG A 119 -6.36 -15.29 1.44
C ARG A 119 -6.52 -16.76 1.04
#